data_5cb4005f3d80c72e88300d00992082e7
#
_entry.id   5cb4005f3d80c72e88300d00992082e7
#
_cell.length_a   1.000
_cell.length_b   1.000
_cell.length_c   1.000
_cell.angle_alpha   90.00
_cell.angle_beta   90.00
_cell.angle_gamma   90.00
#
_symmetry.space_group_name_H-M   'P 1'
#
loop_
_entity.id
_entity.type
_entity.pdbx_description
1 polymer ?
#
loop_
_entity_poly.entity_id
_entity_poly.type
_entity_poly.pdbx_seq_one_letter_code
_entity_poly.pdbx_strand_id
1 'polypeptide(L)'
;LYVSETVMDNVECELQNRIQIDRFTGGTIESALFDSMPVFPVPNDEAQLVNLTLTIHKPLPSQKGLLLLLLKDLYTSELPIGGEKNVGRGLLKGTKATVTNGDQSIHFSNFEDIDEATQKLFNQYIEALISKSDNEAIEEYIAKFKKAKA
;
A
#
# COMPACT_ATOMS: atom_id res chain seq x y z
N LEU A 1 -10.45 5.88 -4.92
CA LEU A 1 -9.82 4.75 -4.25
C LEU A 1 -10.47 4.56 -2.89
N TYR A 2 -10.88 3.36 -2.59
CA TYR A 2 -11.39 2.95 -1.28
C TYR A 2 -10.47 1.88 -0.71
N VAL A 3 -10.15 1.99 0.56
CA VAL A 3 -9.38 1.00 1.33
C VAL A 3 -10.30 0.46 2.41
N SER A 4 -10.48 -0.85 2.47
CA SER A 4 -11.34 -1.46 3.49
C SER A 4 -10.67 -1.40 4.87
N GLU A 5 -11.50 -1.30 5.88
CA GLU A 5 -11.06 -1.53 7.26
C GLU A 5 -10.80 -3.01 7.48
N THR A 6 -9.76 -3.31 8.24
CA THR A 6 -9.42 -4.68 8.64
C THR A 6 -9.11 -4.68 10.13
N VAL A 7 -9.76 -5.56 10.84
CA VAL A 7 -9.49 -5.82 12.26
C VAL A 7 -8.38 -6.84 12.36
N MET A 8 -7.39 -6.56 13.20
CA MET A 8 -6.34 -7.50 13.55
C MET A 8 -6.70 -8.17 14.86
N ASP A 9 -6.87 -9.50 14.84
CA ASP A 9 -7.06 -10.31 16.02
C ASP A 9 -5.70 -10.83 16.52
N ASN A 10 -5.63 -11.35 17.74
CA ASN A 10 -4.45 -11.95 18.34
C ASN A 10 -3.20 -11.05 18.28
N VAL A 11 -3.36 -9.81 18.72
CA VAL A 11 -2.27 -8.83 18.79
C VAL A 11 -2.03 -8.42 20.24
N GLU A 12 -0.77 -8.10 20.55
CA GLU A 12 -0.35 -7.53 21.81
C GLU A 12 0.13 -6.11 21.62
N CYS A 13 -0.19 -5.25 22.58
CA CYS A 13 0.30 -3.89 22.65
C CYS A 13 1.43 -3.80 23.65
N GLU A 14 2.58 -3.29 23.24
CA GLU A 14 3.73 -3.10 24.10
C GLU A 14 3.97 -1.60 24.34
N LEU A 15 4.00 -1.18 25.61
CA LEU A 15 4.35 0.19 25.97
C LEU A 15 5.86 0.38 25.81
N GLN A 16 6.27 1.28 24.94
CA GLN A 16 7.67 1.61 24.70
C GLN A 16 7.93 3.09 24.99
N ASN A 17 8.81 3.34 25.95
CA ASN A 17 9.28 4.67 26.25
C ASN A 17 10.39 5.06 25.28
N ARG A 18 10.31 6.27 24.74
CA ARG A 18 11.26 6.80 23.77
C ARG A 18 11.74 8.18 24.14
N ILE A 19 12.96 8.48 23.75
CA ILE A 19 13.58 9.79 23.91
C ILE A 19 14.02 10.31 22.55
N GLN A 20 14.01 11.60 22.39
CA GLN A 20 14.60 12.25 21.24
C GLN A 20 16.02 12.69 21.55
N ILE A 21 16.94 12.37 20.65
CA ILE A 21 18.35 12.73 20.76
C ILE A 21 18.63 13.87 19.76
N ASP A 22 19.28 14.92 20.24
CA ASP A 22 19.78 16.00 19.41
C ASP A 22 20.96 15.49 18.58
N ARG A 23 20.88 15.69 17.28
CA ARG A 23 21.91 15.24 16.33
C ARG A 23 23.24 15.97 16.45
N PHE A 24 23.25 17.19 16.99
CA PHE A 24 24.45 18.01 17.09
C PHE A 24 25.19 17.76 18.41
N THR A 25 24.46 17.66 19.50
CA THR A 25 25.03 17.49 20.83
C THR A 25 25.16 16.03 21.25
N GLY A 26 24.40 15.13 20.62
CA GLY A 26 24.28 13.73 21.06
C GLY A 26 23.56 13.54 22.39
N GLY A 27 23.08 14.62 22.99
CA GLY A 27 22.35 14.60 24.25
C GLY A 27 20.84 14.45 24.05
N THR A 28 20.12 14.16 25.11
CA THR A 28 18.65 14.12 25.09
C THR A 28 18.08 15.52 25.01
N ILE A 29 17.04 15.69 24.21
CA ILE A 29 16.28 16.94 24.17
C ILE A 29 15.39 17.00 25.41
N GLU A 30 15.41 18.14 26.10
CA GLU A 30 14.60 18.34 27.29
C GLU A 30 13.12 18.22 26.99
N SER A 31 12.37 17.53 27.85
CA SER A 31 10.93 17.25 27.67
C SER A 31 10.55 16.42 26.45
N ALA A 32 11.50 15.71 25.84
CA ALA A 32 11.29 14.85 24.69
C ALA A 32 11.17 13.36 25.03
N LEU A 33 10.72 13.05 26.23
CA LEU A 33 10.27 11.70 26.61
C LEU A 33 8.84 11.53 26.10
N PHE A 34 8.61 10.49 25.33
CA PHE A 34 7.27 10.12 24.86
C PHE A 34 7.08 8.61 24.83
N ASP A 35 5.84 8.20 25.01
CA ASP A 35 5.46 6.81 24.99
C ASP A 35 4.82 6.47 23.66
N SER A 36 5.11 5.28 23.15
CA SER A 36 4.40 4.69 22.02
C SER A 36 3.89 3.31 22.40
N MET A 37 2.75 2.92 21.84
CA MET A 37 2.11 1.65 22.14
C MET A 37 1.84 0.89 20.82
N PRO A 38 2.92 0.41 20.18
CA PRO A 38 2.81 -0.34 18.96
C PRO A 38 2.12 -1.68 19.19
N VAL A 39 1.50 -2.15 18.12
CA VAL A 39 0.83 -3.44 18.06
C VAL A 39 1.77 -4.46 17.44
N PHE A 40 1.91 -5.61 18.07
CA PHE A 40 2.71 -6.73 17.59
C PHE A 40 1.86 -7.98 17.46
N PRO A 41 2.18 -8.88 16.51
CA PRO A 41 1.58 -10.21 16.50
C PRO A 41 2.01 -10.99 17.75
N VAL A 42 1.10 -11.78 18.31
CA VAL A 42 1.43 -12.68 19.44
C VAL A 42 2.48 -13.70 18.99
N PRO A 43 3.60 -13.85 19.70
CA PRO A 43 4.59 -14.87 19.38
C PRO A 43 3.99 -16.27 19.44
N ASN A 44 4.34 -17.14 18.51
CA ASN A 44 3.92 -18.54 18.38
C ASN A 44 2.51 -18.81 17.88
N ASP A 45 1.79 -17.81 17.43
CA ASP A 45 0.59 -18.03 16.65
C ASP A 45 0.92 -18.16 15.16
N GLU A 46 0.03 -18.79 14.38
CA GLU A 46 0.17 -18.81 12.92
C GLU A 46 0.25 -17.37 12.42
N ALA A 47 1.10 -17.13 11.42
CA ALA A 47 1.37 -15.80 10.89
C ALA A 47 0.06 -15.01 10.72
N GLN A 48 -0.06 -13.91 11.43
CA GLN A 48 -1.28 -13.12 11.44
C GLN A 48 -1.57 -12.58 10.05
N LEU A 49 -2.68 -13.02 9.47
CA LEU A 49 -3.08 -12.63 8.14
C LEU A 49 -3.92 -11.36 8.21
N VAL A 50 -3.43 -10.31 7.56
CA VAL A 50 -4.15 -9.05 7.38
C VAL A 50 -4.73 -9.05 5.97
N ASN A 51 -6.05 -8.97 5.85
CA ASN A 51 -6.73 -8.85 4.56
C ASN A 51 -6.86 -7.38 4.18
N LEU A 52 -6.09 -6.95 3.19
CA LEU A 52 -6.17 -5.61 2.63
C LEU A 52 -6.98 -5.64 1.32
N THR A 53 -8.08 -4.89 1.28
CA THR A 53 -8.86 -4.73 0.05
C THR A 53 -8.77 -3.29 -0.45
N LEU A 54 -8.30 -3.14 -1.68
CA LEU A 54 -8.21 -1.87 -2.40
C LEU A 54 -9.24 -1.89 -3.54
N THR A 55 -10.14 -0.92 -3.54
CA THR A 55 -11.15 -0.79 -4.60
C THR A 55 -11.01 0.55 -5.29
N ILE A 56 -10.92 0.53 -6.62
CA ILE A 56 -10.91 1.73 -7.44
C ILE A 56 -12.10 1.68 -8.41
N HIS A 57 -12.84 2.78 -8.48
CA HIS A 57 -14.02 2.86 -9.31
C HIS A 57 -13.71 3.50 -10.65
N LYS A 58 -14.04 2.82 -11.76
CA LYS A 58 -13.78 3.27 -13.14
C LYS A 58 -12.35 3.80 -13.36
N PRO A 59 -11.32 2.99 -13.04
CA PRO A 59 -9.94 3.44 -13.16
C PRO A 59 -9.53 3.61 -14.63
N LEU A 60 -8.68 4.60 -14.88
CA LEU A 60 -7.91 4.70 -16.12
C LEU A 60 -6.84 3.60 -16.17
N PRO A 61 -6.36 3.21 -17.38
CA PRO A 61 -5.30 2.21 -17.51
C PRO A 61 -4.04 2.55 -16.68
N SER A 62 -3.59 3.79 -16.68
CA SER A 62 -2.45 4.25 -15.86
C SER A 62 -2.70 4.11 -14.35
N GLN A 63 -3.92 4.34 -13.89
CA GLN A 63 -4.28 4.17 -12.48
C GLN A 63 -4.27 2.68 -12.09
N LYS A 64 -4.64 1.79 -13.00
CA LYS A 64 -4.49 0.34 -12.79
C LYS A 64 -3.02 -0.05 -12.69
N GLY A 65 -2.16 0.49 -13.56
CA GLY A 65 -0.71 0.28 -13.51
C GLY A 65 -0.11 0.75 -12.18
N LEU A 66 -0.47 1.94 -11.72
CA LEU A 66 -0.02 2.47 -10.42
C LEU A 66 -0.48 1.57 -9.26
N LEU A 67 -1.73 1.09 -9.30
CA LEU A 67 -2.25 0.19 -8.26
C LEU A 67 -1.52 -1.15 -8.24
N LEU A 68 -1.14 -1.68 -9.40
CA LEU A 68 -0.35 -2.92 -9.49
C LEU A 68 1.06 -2.76 -8.95
N LEU A 69 1.73 -1.63 -9.23
CA LEU A 69 3.04 -1.33 -8.64
C LEU A 69 2.95 -1.19 -7.12
N LEU A 70 1.93 -0.48 -6.62
CA LEU A 70 1.67 -0.38 -5.19
C LEU A 70 1.44 -1.75 -4.56
N LEU A 71 0.65 -2.60 -5.20
CA LEU A 71 0.40 -3.97 -4.73
C LEU A 71 1.68 -4.81 -4.71
N LYS A 72 2.53 -4.68 -5.73
CA LYS A 72 3.85 -5.34 -5.77
C LYS A 72 4.70 -4.90 -4.59
N ASP A 73 4.85 -3.61 -4.36
CA ASP A 73 5.70 -3.06 -3.30
C ASP A 73 5.19 -3.45 -1.89
N LEU A 74 3.87 -3.50 -1.69
CA LEU A 74 3.25 -4.04 -0.47
C LEU A 74 3.54 -5.53 -0.31
N TYR A 75 3.44 -6.28 -1.40
CA TYR A 75 3.62 -7.73 -1.40
C TYR A 75 5.07 -8.13 -1.10
N THR A 76 6.04 -7.38 -1.64
CA THR A 76 7.49 -7.62 -1.47
C THR A 76 8.09 -6.98 -0.22
N SER A 77 7.28 -6.37 0.64
CA SER A 77 7.75 -5.66 1.84
C SER A 77 8.60 -4.42 1.54
N GLU A 78 8.47 -3.84 0.35
CA GLU A 78 9.20 -2.62 -0.03
C GLU A 78 8.47 -1.35 0.43
N LEU A 79 7.16 -1.44 0.67
CA LEU A 79 6.35 -0.32 1.11
C LEU A 79 5.84 -0.52 2.54
N PRO A 80 6.40 0.20 3.53
CA PRO A 80 5.88 0.16 4.89
C PRO A 80 4.59 0.98 5.03
N ILE A 81 3.62 0.47 5.81
CA ILE A 81 2.34 1.11 6.10
C ILE A 81 2.33 1.62 7.54
N GLY A 82 1.66 2.75 7.76
CA GLY A 82 1.45 3.31 9.09
C GLY A 82 2.57 4.21 9.59
N GLY A 83 2.67 4.33 10.91
CA GLY A 83 3.65 5.14 11.60
C GLY A 83 4.98 4.41 11.85
N GLU A 84 5.96 5.17 12.32
CA GLU A 84 7.25 4.64 12.82
C GLU A 84 8.05 3.82 11.77
N LYS A 85 7.90 4.15 10.49
CA LYS A 85 8.60 3.49 9.38
C LYS A 85 10.12 3.59 9.50
N ASN A 86 10.61 4.68 10.09
CA ASN A 86 12.05 4.92 10.34
C ASN A 86 12.69 3.93 11.33
N VAL A 87 11.89 3.20 12.08
CA VAL A 87 12.35 2.14 12.98
C VAL A 87 11.95 0.74 12.51
N GLY A 88 11.60 0.61 11.23
CA GLY A 88 11.32 -0.67 10.57
C GLY A 88 9.93 -1.25 10.85
N ARG A 89 8.97 -0.42 11.28
CA ARG A 89 7.60 -0.87 11.50
C ARG A 89 6.73 -0.78 10.24
N GLY A 90 5.65 -1.54 10.25
CA GLY A 90 4.64 -1.51 9.19
C GLY A 90 5.01 -2.29 7.92
N LEU A 91 6.05 -3.12 7.96
CA LEU A 91 6.39 -3.98 6.84
C LEU A 91 5.46 -5.20 6.84
N LEU A 92 4.72 -5.34 5.76
CA LEU A 92 3.86 -6.49 5.49
C LEU A 92 4.51 -7.36 4.42
N LYS A 93 4.35 -8.66 4.52
CA LYS A 93 4.76 -9.61 3.49
C LYS A 93 3.52 -10.23 2.87
N GLY A 94 3.38 -10.12 1.56
CA GLY A 94 2.28 -10.73 0.83
C GLY A 94 2.38 -12.26 0.85
N THR A 95 1.25 -12.92 1.05
CA THR A 95 1.14 -14.38 0.97
C THR A 95 0.24 -14.80 -0.18
N LYS A 96 -0.76 -13.97 -0.48
CA LYS A 96 -1.73 -14.21 -1.55
C LYS A 96 -2.30 -12.89 -2.03
N ALA A 97 -2.51 -12.76 -3.31
CA ALA A 97 -3.19 -11.61 -3.88
C ALA A 97 -4.26 -12.04 -4.88
N THR A 98 -5.31 -11.23 -4.98
CA THR A 98 -6.37 -11.38 -5.97
C THR A 98 -6.60 -10.02 -6.61
N VAL A 99 -6.51 -9.96 -7.93
CA VAL A 99 -6.81 -8.77 -8.72
C VAL A 99 -8.07 -9.04 -9.52
N THR A 100 -9.12 -8.27 -9.28
CA THR A 100 -10.41 -8.39 -9.99
C THR A 100 -10.63 -7.18 -10.88
N ASN A 101 -10.95 -7.41 -12.14
CA ASN A 101 -11.30 -6.38 -13.12
C ASN A 101 -12.56 -6.80 -13.90
N GLY A 102 -13.71 -6.29 -13.50
CA GLY A 102 -15.01 -6.76 -13.98
C GLY A 102 -15.24 -8.22 -13.61
N ASP A 103 -15.54 -9.06 -14.60
CA ASP A 103 -15.78 -10.50 -14.41
C ASP A 103 -14.49 -11.35 -14.34
N GLN A 104 -13.34 -10.74 -14.56
CA GLN A 104 -12.05 -11.42 -14.54
C GLN A 104 -11.40 -11.30 -13.17
N SER A 105 -11.00 -12.43 -12.60
CA SER A 105 -10.24 -12.49 -11.34
C SER A 105 -8.96 -13.29 -11.55
N ILE A 106 -7.86 -12.70 -11.15
CA ILE A 106 -6.52 -13.27 -11.23
C ILE A 106 -6.04 -13.51 -9.82
N HIS A 107 -5.64 -14.73 -9.52
CA HIS A 107 -5.15 -15.14 -8.22
C HIS A 107 -3.68 -15.54 -8.34
N PHE A 108 -2.85 -15.07 -7.44
CA PHE A 108 -1.45 -15.46 -7.38
C PHE A 108 -0.94 -15.46 -5.93
N SER A 109 -0.03 -16.38 -5.65
CA SER A 109 0.70 -16.49 -4.38
C SER A 109 2.14 -15.98 -4.48
N ASN A 110 2.61 -15.73 -5.70
CA ASN A 110 3.90 -15.13 -5.98
C ASN A 110 3.82 -14.35 -7.30
N PHE A 111 4.46 -13.19 -7.37
CA PHE A 111 4.55 -12.41 -8.62
C PHE A 111 5.38 -13.10 -9.70
N GLU A 112 6.26 -14.04 -9.33
CA GLU A 112 7.06 -14.82 -10.26
C GLU A 112 6.26 -15.96 -10.94
N ASP A 113 5.17 -16.39 -10.32
CA ASP A 113 4.33 -17.50 -10.80
C ASP A 113 3.13 -17.03 -11.65
N ILE A 114 3.11 -15.76 -12.04
CA ILE A 114 2.04 -15.20 -12.87
C ILE A 114 2.18 -15.73 -14.29
N ASP A 115 1.07 -16.24 -14.85
CA ASP A 115 1.01 -16.71 -16.23
C ASP A 115 1.34 -15.60 -17.24
N GLU A 116 1.85 -15.99 -18.42
CA GLU A 116 2.31 -15.07 -19.45
C GLU A 116 1.20 -14.09 -19.91
N ALA A 117 -0.05 -14.54 -19.98
CA ALA A 117 -1.18 -13.71 -20.37
C ALA A 117 -1.45 -12.60 -19.34
N THR A 118 -1.41 -12.94 -18.06
CA THR A 118 -1.56 -11.99 -16.95
C THR A 118 -0.39 -11.02 -16.90
N GLN A 119 0.84 -11.49 -17.08
CA GLN A 119 2.02 -10.64 -17.12
C GLN A 119 1.94 -9.63 -18.27
N LYS A 120 1.49 -10.07 -19.43
CA LYS A 120 1.27 -9.16 -20.58
C LYS A 120 0.22 -8.10 -20.28
N LEU A 121 -0.88 -8.47 -19.62
CA LEU A 121 -1.92 -7.52 -19.22
C LEU A 121 -1.39 -6.51 -18.20
N PHE A 122 -0.61 -6.95 -17.21
CA PHE A 122 0.00 -6.06 -16.22
C PHE A 122 0.99 -5.09 -16.86
N ASN A 123 1.80 -5.58 -17.80
CA ASN A 123 2.73 -4.74 -18.55
C ASN A 123 2.00 -3.67 -19.34
N GLN A 124 0.85 -3.98 -19.99
CA GLN A 124 0.05 -2.97 -20.67
C GLN A 124 -0.41 -1.84 -19.74
N TYR A 125 -0.82 -2.15 -18.51
CA TYR A 125 -1.20 -1.12 -17.53
C TYR A 125 -0.02 -0.30 -17.04
N ILE A 126 1.15 -0.92 -16.89
CA ILE A 126 2.38 -0.21 -16.52
C ILE A 126 2.85 0.69 -17.66
N GLU A 127 2.79 0.22 -18.91
CA GLU A 127 3.11 1.02 -20.09
C GLU A 127 2.17 2.23 -20.22
N ALA A 128 0.88 2.06 -19.93
CA ALA A 128 -0.08 3.16 -19.91
C ALA A 128 0.25 4.20 -18.81
N LEU A 129 0.83 3.77 -17.68
CA LEU A 129 1.30 4.68 -16.65
C LEU A 129 2.52 5.48 -17.11
N ILE A 130 3.46 4.83 -17.81
CA ILE A 130 4.69 5.46 -18.32
C ILE A 130 4.40 6.35 -19.53
N SER A 131 3.52 5.90 -20.42
CA SER A 131 3.08 6.68 -21.56
C SER A 131 2.17 7.82 -21.10
N LYS A 132 2.29 8.98 -21.69
CA LYS A 132 1.38 10.12 -21.41
C LYS A 132 -0.03 9.93 -21.99
N SER A 133 -0.44 8.71 -22.32
CA SER A 133 -1.69 8.40 -23.01
C SER A 133 -2.95 8.78 -22.24
N ASP A 134 -2.87 8.90 -20.92
CA ASP A 134 -4.02 9.31 -20.10
C ASP A 134 -4.17 10.83 -19.97
N ASN A 135 -3.20 11.62 -20.46
CA ASN A 135 -3.27 13.09 -20.30
C ASN A 135 -4.52 13.68 -20.98
N GLU A 136 -4.91 13.18 -22.14
CA GLU A 136 -6.12 13.64 -22.84
C GLU A 136 -7.39 13.34 -22.03
N ALA A 137 -7.50 12.16 -21.43
CA ALA A 137 -8.63 11.78 -20.59
C ALA A 137 -8.68 12.60 -19.29
N ILE A 138 -7.52 12.92 -18.73
CA ILE A 138 -7.41 13.78 -17.55
C ILE A 138 -7.80 15.21 -17.89
N GLU A 139 -7.36 15.75 -19.02
CA GLU A 139 -7.72 17.09 -19.46
C GLU A 139 -9.22 17.21 -19.76
N GLU A 140 -9.82 16.22 -20.38
CA GLU A 140 -11.27 16.16 -20.63
C GLU A 140 -12.06 16.14 -19.30
N TYR A 141 -11.58 15.35 -18.32
CA TYR A 141 -12.18 15.29 -16.98
C TYR A 141 -12.10 16.64 -16.28
N ILE A 142 -10.93 17.29 -16.29
CA ILE A 142 -10.74 18.64 -15.72
C ILE A 142 -11.63 19.68 -16.40
N ALA A 143 -11.76 19.61 -17.72
CA ALA A 143 -12.62 20.50 -18.47
C ALA A 143 -14.11 20.35 -18.12
N LYS A 144 -14.58 19.10 -17.90
CA LYS A 144 -15.94 18.83 -17.42
C LYS A 144 -16.17 19.39 -16.00
N PHE A 145 -15.18 19.29 -15.13
CA PHE A 145 -15.26 19.82 -13.77
C PHE A 145 -15.31 21.35 -13.73
N LYS A 146 -14.56 22.02 -14.61
CA LYS A 146 -14.60 23.48 -14.74
C LYS A 146 -15.94 23.99 -15.27
N LYS A 147 -16.55 23.26 -16.22
CA LYS A 147 -17.89 23.60 -16.75
C LYS A 147 -19.02 23.40 -15.75
N ALA A 148 -18.88 22.50 -14.81
CA ALA A 148 -19.90 22.25 -13.77
C ALA A 148 -19.88 23.30 -12.64
N LYS A 149 -18.84 24.17 -12.58
CA LYS A 149 -18.68 25.22 -11.57
C LYS A 149 -18.99 26.63 -12.11
N ALA A 150 -19.24 26.77 -13.40
CA ALA A 150 -19.64 28.02 -14.05
C ALA A 150 -21.15 28.06 -14.26
#